data_62be3294e1cccf168a031d16a89381a8
#
_entry.id   62be3294e1cccf168a031d16a89381a8
#
_cell.length_a   1.000
_cell.length_b   1.000
_cell.length_c   1.000
_cell.angle_alpha   90.00
_cell.angle_beta   90.00
_cell.angle_gamma   90.00
#
_symmetry.space_group_name_H-M   'P 1'
#
loop_
_entity.id
_entity.type
_entity.pdbx_description
1 polymer ?
#
loop_
_entity_poly.entity_id
_entity_poly.type
_entity_poly.pdbx_seq_one_letter_code
_entity_poly.pdbx_strand_id
1 'polypeptide(L)'
;VAVCHNLSDEDQIIGTYRSHAGYLAKTNDTDDFFAEMYGKDIAFIKGKGGSMHLTNPKKGHMGSSAIVASAMPCATGLAFANKYLNNGKVVVSFFGEGAINEGNFWESINVACVKKLPVVFVCENNDFAVVPN
;
A
#
# COMPACT_ATOMS: atom_id res chain seq x y z
N VAL A 1 -3.26 10.09 -5.98
CA VAL A 1 -2.36 10.81 -6.90
C VAL A 1 -1.50 11.80 -6.14
N ALA A 2 -2.07 12.79 -5.43
CA ALA A 2 -1.30 13.85 -4.76
C ALA A 2 -0.24 13.31 -3.79
N VAL A 3 -0.56 12.31 -2.98
CA VAL A 3 0.41 11.68 -2.07
C VAL A 3 1.58 11.07 -2.86
N CYS A 4 1.28 10.26 -3.89
CA CYS A 4 2.32 9.59 -4.68
C CYS A 4 3.22 10.59 -5.43
N HIS A 5 2.68 11.75 -5.83
CA HIS A 5 3.46 12.79 -6.50
C HIS A 5 4.55 13.40 -5.61
N ASN A 6 4.38 13.33 -4.29
CA ASN A 6 5.36 13.84 -3.32
C ASN A 6 6.36 12.77 -2.84
N LEU A 7 6.26 11.55 -3.36
CA LEU A 7 7.18 10.46 -3.03
C LEU A 7 8.33 10.40 -4.05
N SER A 8 9.50 10.03 -3.58
CA SER A 8 10.60 9.66 -4.46
C SER A 8 10.35 8.29 -5.13
N ASP A 9 11.14 7.96 -6.14
CA ASP A 9 11.08 6.65 -6.79
C ASP A 9 11.41 5.51 -5.81
N GLU A 10 12.26 5.78 -4.84
CA GLU A 10 12.72 4.83 -3.82
C GLU A 10 11.69 4.58 -2.70
N ASP A 11 10.75 5.51 -2.49
CA ASP A 11 9.72 5.36 -1.48
C ASP A 11 8.70 4.28 -1.88
N GLN A 12 8.06 3.73 -0.87
CA GLN A 12 7.22 2.55 -1.02
C GLN A 12 5.77 2.86 -0.68
N ILE A 13 4.84 2.26 -1.42
CA ILE A 13 3.42 2.30 -1.06
C ILE A 13 2.87 0.89 -0.92
N ILE A 14 1.86 0.77 -0.07
CA ILE A 14 1.04 -0.44 0.06
C ILE A 14 -0.42 0.00 0.18
N GLY A 15 -1.32 -0.71 -0.47
CA GLY A 15 -2.71 -0.28 -0.59
C GLY A 15 -3.73 -1.36 -0.28
N THR A 16 -4.99 -0.95 -0.39
CA THR A 16 -6.15 -1.83 -0.31
C THR A 16 -6.42 -2.48 -1.67
N TYR A 17 -7.45 -3.32 -1.74
CA TYR A 17 -7.97 -3.90 -2.99
C TYR A 17 -8.55 -2.87 -3.98
N ARG A 18 -8.72 -1.59 -3.57
CA ARG A 18 -9.15 -0.47 -4.43
C ARG A 18 -7.99 0.45 -4.82
N SER A 19 -6.81 -0.13 -5.05
CA SER A 19 -5.57 0.63 -5.19
C SER A 19 -5.15 0.96 -6.63
N HIS A 20 -6.03 0.83 -7.64
CA HIS A 20 -5.69 1.10 -9.03
C HIS A 20 -5.03 2.47 -9.24
N ALA A 21 -5.64 3.52 -8.66
CA ALA A 21 -5.09 4.87 -8.74
C ALA A 21 -3.72 5.00 -8.05
N GLY A 22 -3.55 4.34 -6.90
CA GLY A 22 -2.27 4.29 -6.18
C GLY A 22 -1.20 3.57 -6.99
N TYR A 23 -1.54 2.41 -7.56
CA TYR A 23 -0.65 1.65 -8.44
C TYR A 23 -0.17 2.48 -9.62
N LEU A 24 -1.10 3.02 -10.40
CA LEU A 24 -0.78 3.82 -11.58
C LEU A 24 0.01 5.09 -11.22
N ALA A 25 -0.36 5.77 -10.14
CA ALA A 25 0.32 6.99 -9.70
C ALA A 25 1.75 6.74 -9.21
N LYS A 26 2.02 5.57 -8.63
CA LYS A 26 3.36 5.23 -8.13
C LYS A 26 4.23 4.61 -9.21
N THR A 27 3.69 3.71 -10.01
CA THR A 27 4.47 2.93 -10.98
C THR A 27 4.61 3.63 -12.33
N ASN A 28 3.66 4.50 -12.67
CA ASN A 28 3.52 5.09 -14.01
C ASN A 28 3.58 4.03 -15.13
N ASP A 29 3.01 2.85 -14.88
CA ASP A 29 3.10 1.68 -15.75
C ASP A 29 1.70 1.16 -16.10
N THR A 30 1.13 1.72 -17.16
CA THR A 30 -0.16 1.29 -17.68
C THR A 30 -0.09 -0.07 -18.36
N ASP A 31 1.03 -0.41 -18.96
CA ASP A 31 1.18 -1.66 -19.70
C ASP A 31 1.19 -2.85 -18.74
N ASP A 32 1.96 -2.76 -17.64
CA ASP A 32 1.96 -3.78 -16.59
C ASP A 32 0.59 -3.89 -15.92
N PHE A 33 -0.04 -2.74 -15.64
CA PHE A 33 -1.39 -2.70 -15.06
C PHE A 33 -2.41 -3.46 -15.92
N PHE A 34 -2.50 -3.12 -17.21
CA PHE A 34 -3.45 -3.78 -18.09
C PHE A 34 -3.07 -5.23 -18.40
N ALA A 35 -1.78 -5.54 -18.49
CA ALA A 35 -1.33 -6.92 -18.64
C ALA A 35 -1.80 -7.79 -17.46
N GLU A 36 -1.71 -7.27 -16.22
CA GLU A 36 -2.22 -7.97 -15.04
C GLU A 36 -3.74 -8.11 -15.05
N MET A 37 -4.49 -7.04 -15.43
CA MET A 37 -5.95 -7.10 -15.53
C MET A 37 -6.44 -8.15 -16.54
N TYR A 38 -5.70 -8.33 -17.63
CA TYR A 38 -6.01 -9.33 -18.66
C TYR A 38 -5.35 -10.70 -18.41
N GLY A 39 -4.74 -10.92 -17.26
CA GLY A 39 -4.12 -12.21 -16.89
C GLY A 39 -2.94 -12.60 -17.77
N LYS A 40 -2.16 -11.63 -18.27
CA LYS A 40 -1.03 -11.89 -19.16
C LYS A 40 0.24 -12.22 -18.39
N ASP A 41 1.02 -13.17 -18.91
CA ASP A 41 2.28 -13.61 -18.32
C ASP A 41 3.39 -12.54 -18.36
N ILE A 42 3.22 -11.54 -19.20
CA ILE A 42 4.17 -10.41 -19.30
C ILE A 42 4.05 -9.42 -18.10
N ALA A 43 2.94 -9.44 -17.38
CA ALA A 43 2.78 -8.64 -16.16
C ALA A 43 3.78 -9.05 -15.08
N PHE A 44 4.15 -8.11 -14.19
CA PHE A 44 5.13 -8.35 -13.13
C PHE A 44 4.81 -9.59 -12.29
N ILE A 45 3.53 -9.79 -11.94
CA ILE A 45 3.06 -10.97 -11.18
C ILE A 45 2.34 -11.99 -12.07
N LYS A 46 2.47 -11.87 -13.39
CA LYS A 46 2.06 -12.88 -14.38
C LYS A 46 0.57 -13.22 -14.38
N GLY A 47 -0.27 -12.20 -14.18
CA GLY A 47 -1.72 -12.36 -14.17
C GLY A 47 -2.28 -13.10 -12.94
N LYS A 48 -1.51 -13.26 -11.87
CA LYS A 48 -1.92 -14.02 -10.68
C LYS A 48 -2.64 -13.20 -9.63
N GLY A 49 -2.46 -11.90 -9.61
CA GLY A 49 -3.03 -11.00 -8.62
C GLY A 49 -4.36 -10.39 -9.04
N GLY A 50 -4.48 -10.09 -10.32
CA GLY A 50 -5.64 -9.38 -10.87
C GLY A 50 -5.85 -8.02 -10.21
N SER A 51 -7.12 -7.56 -10.21
CA SER A 51 -7.50 -6.23 -9.76
C SER A 51 -7.18 -5.93 -8.28
N MET A 52 -7.26 -6.93 -7.40
CA MET A 52 -7.18 -6.74 -5.95
C MET A 52 -5.78 -6.91 -5.35
N HIS A 53 -4.84 -7.49 -6.09
CA HIS A 53 -3.53 -7.86 -5.57
C HIS A 53 -2.38 -7.34 -6.44
N LEU A 54 -2.54 -6.11 -6.96
CA LEU A 54 -1.49 -5.45 -7.73
C LEU A 54 -0.21 -5.33 -6.93
N THR A 55 0.91 -5.62 -7.57
CA THR A 55 2.22 -5.64 -6.92
C THR A 55 3.31 -5.36 -7.95
N ASN A 56 4.16 -4.37 -7.69
CA ASN A 56 5.38 -4.12 -8.45
C ASN A 56 6.44 -3.48 -7.55
N PRO A 57 7.13 -4.28 -6.72
CA PRO A 57 8.11 -3.77 -5.76
C PRO A 57 9.29 -3.03 -6.41
N LYS A 58 9.61 -3.36 -7.67
CA LYS A 58 10.68 -2.67 -8.42
C LYS A 58 10.34 -1.19 -8.66
N LYS A 59 9.05 -0.87 -8.71
CA LYS A 59 8.54 0.49 -8.89
C LYS A 59 7.92 1.07 -7.59
N GLY A 60 8.23 0.47 -6.45
CA GLY A 60 7.81 0.97 -5.15
C GLY A 60 6.36 0.64 -4.74
N HIS A 61 5.59 -0.09 -5.55
CA HIS A 61 4.28 -0.60 -5.14
C HIS A 61 4.44 -1.99 -4.52
N MET A 62 4.48 -2.05 -3.19
CA MET A 62 4.82 -3.27 -2.46
C MET A 62 3.71 -4.31 -2.43
N GLY A 63 2.49 -3.87 -2.68
CA GLY A 63 1.34 -4.75 -2.82
C GLY A 63 0.02 -4.09 -2.49
N SER A 64 -1.06 -4.80 -2.78
CA SER A 64 -2.40 -4.50 -2.33
C SER A 64 -3.10 -5.77 -1.83
N SER A 65 -4.02 -5.60 -0.89
CA SER A 65 -4.67 -6.74 -0.23
C SER A 65 -6.17 -6.55 -0.13
N ALA A 66 -6.91 -7.66 -0.33
CA ALA A 66 -8.35 -7.70 -0.13
C ALA A 66 -8.75 -7.77 1.36
N ILE A 67 -7.80 -8.05 2.25
CA ILE A 67 -8.07 -8.17 3.68
C ILE A 67 -7.99 -6.78 4.32
N VAL A 68 -9.10 -6.35 4.94
CA VAL A 68 -9.21 -5.05 5.60
C VAL A 68 -8.12 -4.89 6.68
N ALA A 69 -7.50 -3.72 6.75
CA ALA A 69 -6.40 -3.34 7.65
C ALA A 69 -5.08 -4.13 7.47
N SER A 70 -5.00 -5.16 6.63
CA SER A 70 -3.76 -5.97 6.50
C SER A 70 -2.57 -5.20 5.90
N ALA A 71 -2.83 -4.14 5.14
CA ALA A 71 -1.77 -3.30 4.57
C ALA A 71 -0.95 -2.58 5.65
N MET A 72 -1.56 -2.26 6.79
CA MET A 72 -0.94 -1.44 7.83
C MET A 72 0.19 -2.16 8.57
N PRO A 73 0.02 -3.40 9.09
CA PRO A 73 1.13 -4.13 9.70
C PRO A 73 2.23 -4.44 8.68
N CYS A 74 1.89 -4.70 7.41
CA CYS A 74 2.89 -4.88 6.36
C CYS A 74 3.69 -3.61 6.12
N ALA A 75 3.04 -2.43 6.05
CA ALA A 75 3.71 -1.14 5.92
C ALA A 75 4.61 -0.85 7.12
N THR A 76 4.15 -1.17 8.33
CA THR A 76 4.91 -1.03 9.57
C THR A 76 6.18 -1.90 9.53
N GLY A 77 6.08 -3.14 9.06
CA GLY A 77 7.21 -4.03 8.87
C GLY A 77 8.22 -3.52 7.83
N LEU A 78 7.74 -3.01 6.69
CA LEU A 78 8.59 -2.38 5.66
C LEU A 78 9.31 -1.17 6.22
N ALA A 79 8.60 -0.29 6.92
CA ALA A 79 9.20 0.89 7.54
C ALA A 79 10.20 0.55 8.65
N PHE A 80 9.96 -0.52 9.39
CA PHE A 80 10.92 -1.05 10.36
C PHE A 80 12.21 -1.50 9.65
N ALA A 81 12.07 -2.24 8.55
CA ALA A 81 13.23 -2.67 7.74
C ALA A 81 13.98 -1.47 7.16
N ASN A 82 13.29 -0.47 6.62
CA ASN A 82 13.90 0.75 6.08
C ASN A 82 14.69 1.50 7.16
N LYS A 83 14.13 1.62 8.35
CA LYS A 83 14.82 2.24 9.48
C LYS A 83 16.04 1.43 9.92
N TYR A 84 15.91 0.11 10.02
CA TYR A 84 17.03 -0.77 10.41
C TYR A 84 18.19 -0.70 9.42
N LEU A 85 17.86 -0.68 8.11
CA LEU A 85 18.83 -0.56 7.02
C LEU A 85 19.37 0.86 6.83
N ASN A 86 18.78 1.84 7.53
CA ASN A 86 19.12 3.27 7.42
C ASN A 86 19.15 3.75 5.95
N ASN A 87 18.18 3.32 5.13
CA ASN A 87 18.16 3.59 3.69
C ASN A 87 17.40 4.86 3.28
N GLY A 88 16.79 5.56 4.25
CA GLY A 88 16.07 6.83 4.04
C GLY A 88 14.71 6.73 3.39
N LYS A 89 14.25 5.53 3.03
CA LYS A 89 12.95 5.32 2.36
C LYS A 89 11.79 5.50 3.32
N VAL A 90 10.71 6.08 2.81
CA VAL A 90 9.43 6.21 3.49
C VAL A 90 8.43 5.20 2.94
N VAL A 91 7.56 4.71 3.80
CA VAL A 91 6.45 3.84 3.40
C VAL A 91 5.14 4.57 3.58
N VAL A 92 4.25 4.53 2.58
CA VAL A 92 2.89 5.04 2.70
C VAL A 92 1.91 3.87 2.67
N SER A 93 1.06 3.78 3.68
CA SER A 93 -0.03 2.82 3.76
C SER A 93 -1.37 3.51 3.52
N PHE A 94 -2.06 3.13 2.45
CA PHE A 94 -3.43 3.58 2.18
C PHE A 94 -4.44 2.62 2.80
N PHE A 95 -5.49 3.16 3.41
CA PHE A 95 -6.58 2.36 3.99
C PHE A 95 -7.88 3.17 4.01
N GLY A 96 -9.01 2.48 3.99
CA GLY A 96 -10.32 3.12 4.16
C GLY A 96 -10.66 3.30 5.64
N GLU A 97 -11.57 4.22 5.96
CA GLU A 97 -11.99 4.56 7.32
C GLU A 97 -12.52 3.35 8.10
N GLY A 98 -13.15 2.38 7.42
CA GLY A 98 -13.63 1.14 8.07
C GLY A 98 -12.50 0.29 8.68
N ALA A 99 -11.26 0.45 8.24
CA ALA A 99 -10.11 -0.26 8.79
C ALA A 99 -9.74 0.22 10.22
N ILE A 100 -10.21 1.39 10.63
CA ILE A 100 -9.97 1.93 11.97
C ILE A 100 -10.57 1.04 13.07
N ASN A 101 -11.62 0.28 12.74
CA ASN A 101 -12.28 -0.63 13.65
C ASN A 101 -11.54 -1.95 13.88
N GLU A 102 -10.50 -2.21 13.07
CA GLU A 102 -9.68 -3.41 13.21
C GLU A 102 -8.54 -3.22 14.23
N GLY A 103 -8.28 -4.25 15.03
CA GLY A 103 -7.17 -4.22 16.00
C GLY A 103 -5.82 -3.93 15.37
N ASN A 104 -5.57 -4.48 14.17
CA ASN A 104 -4.36 -4.28 13.40
C ASN A 104 -4.04 -2.79 13.11
N PHE A 105 -5.08 -1.94 13.02
CA PHE A 105 -4.89 -0.49 12.88
C PHE A 105 -4.16 0.09 14.10
N TRP A 106 -4.71 -0.14 15.28
CA TRP A 106 -4.19 0.43 16.53
C TRP A 106 -2.81 -0.14 16.88
N GLU A 107 -2.62 -1.43 16.66
CA GLU A 107 -1.34 -2.09 16.90
C GLU A 107 -0.25 -1.55 15.97
N SER A 108 -0.56 -1.37 14.68
CA SER A 108 0.38 -0.84 13.68
C SER A 108 0.82 0.59 14.00
N ILE A 109 -0.14 1.46 14.34
CA ILE A 109 0.15 2.85 14.73
C ILE A 109 0.99 2.88 16.01
N ASN A 110 0.63 2.07 17.01
CA ASN A 110 1.37 2.03 18.26
C ASN A 110 2.84 1.63 18.03
N VAL A 111 3.07 0.56 17.27
CA VAL A 111 4.44 0.13 16.93
C VAL A 111 5.18 1.20 16.14
N ALA A 112 4.52 1.81 15.15
CA ALA A 112 5.13 2.86 14.34
C ALA A 112 5.56 4.06 15.19
N CYS A 113 4.72 4.50 16.12
CA CYS A 113 5.02 5.61 17.04
C CYS A 113 6.16 5.26 18.01
N VAL A 114 6.04 4.12 18.71
CA VAL A 114 7.03 3.69 19.72
C VAL A 114 8.41 3.52 19.09
N LYS A 115 8.45 2.95 17.87
CA LYS A 115 9.69 2.72 17.14
C LYS A 115 10.11 3.91 16.27
N LYS A 116 9.32 4.99 16.19
CA LYS A 116 9.58 6.16 15.33
C LYS A 116 9.91 5.74 13.90
N LEU A 117 9.00 4.99 13.28
CA LEU A 117 9.19 4.42 11.95
C LEU A 117 8.88 5.44 10.84
N PRO A 118 9.59 5.38 9.71
CA PRO A 118 9.34 6.23 8.55
C PRO A 118 8.10 5.72 7.76
N VAL A 119 6.92 5.83 8.36
CA VAL A 119 5.65 5.41 7.75
C VAL A 119 4.62 6.52 7.86
N VAL A 120 3.84 6.69 6.80
CA VAL A 120 2.69 7.60 6.74
C VAL A 120 1.44 6.76 6.51
N PHE A 121 0.45 6.91 7.36
CA PHE A 121 -0.85 6.26 7.25
C PHE A 121 -1.84 7.24 6.63
N VAL A 122 -2.37 6.90 5.45
CA VAL A 122 -3.31 7.74 4.69
C VAL A 122 -4.69 7.10 4.71
N CYS A 123 -5.61 7.71 5.45
CA CYS A 123 -7.01 7.30 5.49
C CYS A 123 -7.77 7.91 4.30
N GLU A 124 -8.37 7.06 3.49
CA GLU A 124 -9.30 7.46 2.42
C GLU A 124 -10.72 7.39 2.97
N ASN A 125 -11.17 8.48 3.59
CA ASN A 125 -12.51 8.56 4.18
C ASN A 125 -13.52 9.01 3.12
N ASN A 126 -14.48 8.14 2.82
CA ASN A 126 -15.60 8.41 1.94
C ASN A 126 -16.96 8.29 2.64
N ASP A 127 -16.98 8.17 3.96
CA ASP A 127 -18.15 8.00 4.84
C ASP A 127 -18.94 6.69 4.56
N PHE A 128 -18.34 5.71 3.87
CA PHE A 128 -18.97 4.43 3.54
C PHE A 128 -18.08 3.25 3.89
N ALA A 129 -18.47 2.47 4.89
CA ALA A 129 -17.85 1.21 5.26
C ALA A 129 -18.88 0.08 5.28
N VAL A 130 -18.43 -1.17 5.11
CA VAL A 130 -19.31 -2.35 5.16
C VAL A 130 -19.88 -2.54 6.56
N VAL A 131 -19.13 -2.18 7.58
CA VAL A 131 -19.58 -2.14 8.98
C VAL A 131 -19.72 -0.67 9.36
N PRO A 132 -20.94 -0.15 9.50
CA PRO A 132 -21.13 1.23 9.96
C PRO A 132 -20.65 1.36 11.42
N ASN A 133 -20.05 2.50 11.71
CA ASN A 133 -19.71 2.92 13.06
C ASN A 133 -20.97 3.12 13.93
#